data_9456ec81f3106043c50788275bebe0e1
#
_entry.id   9456ec81f3106043c50788275bebe0e1
#
_cell.length_a   1.000
_cell.length_b   1.000
_cell.length_c   1.000
_cell.angle_alpha   90.00
_cell.angle_beta   90.00
_cell.angle_gamma   90.00
#
_symmetry.space_group_name_H-M   'P 1'
#
loop_
_entity.id
_entity.type
_entity.pdbx_description
1 polymer ?
#
loop_
_entity_poly.entity_id
_entity_poly.type
_entity_poly.pdbx_seq_one_letter_code
_entity_poly.pdbx_strand_id
1 'polypeptide(L)'
;MGSAAALPDIVDGKTAERLAEGQAIQAATILGRPGGWVVRIRYGSTERVIAAQRAQRPRLWRNLNTAAAYVRDTLGMDRFDVDATAHDPGAVDRSRPDTAERLRQAHEAAEHDRWFRAQVQKTLDGIADGSVRLIEEEEWRRIAEARRAELLRSIAKRPS
;
A
#
# COMPACT_ATOMS: atom_id res chain seq x y z
N MET A 1 -2.36 -14.09 -31.79
CA MET A 1 -3.48 -14.73 -31.09
C MET A 1 -3.20 -14.65 -29.61
N GLY A 2 -3.81 -13.70 -28.92
CA GLY A 2 -3.65 -13.56 -27.48
C GLY A 2 -4.37 -14.69 -26.77
N SER A 3 -3.63 -15.69 -26.30
CA SER A 3 -4.13 -16.61 -25.30
C SER A 3 -4.43 -15.76 -24.07
N ALA A 4 -5.70 -15.58 -23.75
CA ALA A 4 -6.09 -15.09 -22.44
C ALA A 4 -5.42 -16.02 -21.44
N ALA A 5 -4.39 -15.54 -20.75
CA ALA A 5 -3.70 -16.30 -19.74
C ALA A 5 -4.75 -16.62 -18.68
N ALA A 6 -5.22 -17.87 -18.66
CA ALA A 6 -6.00 -18.39 -17.57
C ALA A 6 -5.28 -17.99 -16.29
N LEU A 7 -6.01 -17.45 -15.32
CA LEU A 7 -5.46 -17.13 -14.00
C LEU A 7 -4.69 -18.36 -13.52
N PRO A 8 -3.39 -18.27 -13.27
CA PRO A 8 -2.63 -19.46 -12.90
C PRO A 8 -3.24 -20.02 -11.63
N ASP A 9 -3.47 -21.32 -11.62
CA ASP A 9 -3.84 -22.02 -10.40
C ASP A 9 -2.85 -21.67 -9.31
N ILE A 10 -3.35 -21.17 -8.19
CA ILE A 10 -2.51 -20.69 -7.09
C ILE A 10 -2.53 -21.68 -5.93
N VAL A 11 -1.45 -21.69 -5.18
CA VAL A 11 -1.31 -22.44 -3.93
C VAL A 11 -0.85 -21.48 -2.83
N ASP A 12 -1.46 -21.57 -1.67
CA ASP A 12 -1.05 -20.75 -0.53
C ASP A 12 0.33 -21.19 0.02
N GLY A 13 1.04 -20.26 0.65
CA GLY A 13 2.40 -20.51 1.12
C GLY A 13 2.50 -21.66 2.12
N LYS A 14 1.53 -21.83 3.04
CA LYS A 14 1.53 -22.93 4.02
C LYS A 14 1.34 -24.29 3.36
N THR A 15 0.49 -24.38 2.36
CA THR A 15 0.33 -25.61 1.58
C THR A 15 1.60 -25.93 0.80
N ALA A 16 2.26 -24.92 0.20
CA ALA A 16 3.54 -25.10 -0.47
C ALA A 16 4.65 -25.59 0.49
N GLU A 17 4.72 -25.04 1.69
CA GLU A 17 5.65 -25.47 2.73
C GLU A 17 5.42 -26.94 3.14
N ARG A 18 4.17 -27.34 3.35
CA ARG A 18 3.82 -28.75 3.66
C ARG A 18 4.17 -29.70 2.50
N LEU A 19 3.97 -29.26 1.25
CA LEU A 19 4.37 -30.05 0.09
C LEU A 19 5.92 -30.17 0.02
N ALA A 20 6.64 -29.15 0.41
CA ALA A 20 8.10 -29.17 0.48
C ALA A 20 8.58 -30.10 1.61
N GLU A 21 8.01 -30.02 2.80
CA GLU A 21 8.30 -30.93 3.93
C GLU A 21 8.04 -32.39 3.56
N GLY A 22 6.97 -32.65 2.82
CA GLY A 22 6.63 -33.97 2.29
C GLY A 22 7.44 -34.39 1.06
N GLN A 23 8.42 -33.58 0.61
CA GLN A 23 9.20 -33.83 -0.62
C GLN A 23 8.35 -34.07 -1.87
N ALA A 24 7.15 -33.50 -1.90
CA ALA A 24 6.23 -33.66 -3.00
C ALA A 24 6.50 -32.73 -4.20
N ILE A 25 7.28 -31.65 -3.98
CA ILE A 25 7.62 -30.70 -5.04
C ILE A 25 8.71 -31.31 -5.93
N GLN A 26 8.42 -31.44 -7.21
CA GLN A 26 9.31 -32.04 -8.20
C GLN A 26 10.15 -30.99 -8.94
N ALA A 27 9.61 -29.79 -9.13
CA ALA A 27 10.29 -28.69 -9.79
C ALA A 27 9.78 -27.34 -9.30
N ALA A 28 10.67 -26.35 -9.31
CA ALA A 28 10.33 -24.95 -9.10
C ALA A 28 10.88 -24.12 -10.24
N THR A 29 10.12 -23.12 -10.66
CA THR A 29 10.51 -22.15 -11.68
C THR A 29 10.20 -20.75 -11.18
N ILE A 30 11.17 -19.87 -11.23
CA ILE A 30 10.97 -18.45 -10.95
C ILE A 30 10.67 -17.76 -12.28
N LEU A 31 9.48 -17.16 -12.39
CA LEU A 31 9.02 -16.51 -13.61
C LEU A 31 9.07 -15.00 -13.46
N GLY A 32 9.72 -14.32 -14.39
CA GLY A 32 9.65 -12.87 -14.51
C GLY A 32 8.24 -12.39 -14.85
N ARG A 33 7.82 -11.32 -14.22
CA ARG A 33 6.55 -10.64 -14.48
C ARG A 33 6.77 -9.13 -14.46
N PRO A 34 5.87 -8.33 -15.02
CA PRO A 34 5.93 -6.90 -14.86
C PRO A 34 5.99 -6.51 -13.38
N GLY A 35 7.03 -5.80 -12.96
CA GLY A 35 7.26 -5.36 -11.59
C GLY A 35 7.88 -6.38 -10.63
N GLY A 36 8.25 -7.59 -11.09
CA GLY A 36 8.91 -8.54 -10.21
C GLY A 36 8.92 -9.99 -10.70
N TRP A 37 8.87 -10.90 -9.76
CA TRP A 37 9.03 -12.33 -9.96
C TRP A 37 7.95 -13.10 -9.23
N VAL A 38 7.49 -14.22 -9.81
CA VAL A 38 6.59 -15.18 -9.17
C VAL A 38 7.24 -16.56 -9.14
N VAL A 39 6.89 -17.36 -8.15
CA VAL A 39 7.40 -18.74 -8.04
C VAL A 39 6.30 -19.71 -8.41
N ARG A 40 6.57 -20.55 -9.39
CA ARG A 40 5.72 -21.66 -9.81
C ARG A 40 6.34 -22.97 -9.33
N ILE A 41 5.54 -23.83 -8.73
CA ILE A 41 5.95 -25.16 -8.30
C ILE A 41 5.16 -26.22 -9.07
N ARG A 42 5.79 -27.37 -9.27
CA ARG A 42 5.17 -28.56 -9.83
C ARG A 42 5.22 -29.68 -8.82
N TYR A 43 4.06 -30.29 -8.58
CA TYR A 43 3.91 -31.49 -7.76
C TYR A 43 2.89 -32.42 -8.40
N GLY A 44 3.24 -33.72 -8.54
CA GLY A 44 2.46 -34.64 -9.33
C GLY A 44 2.32 -34.15 -10.78
N SER A 45 1.08 -34.12 -11.27
CA SER A 45 0.73 -33.59 -12.61
C SER A 45 0.30 -32.12 -12.60
N THR A 46 0.40 -31.44 -11.47
CA THR A 46 -0.15 -30.10 -11.27
C THR A 46 0.97 -29.05 -11.15
N GLU A 47 0.80 -27.92 -11.84
CA GLU A 47 1.64 -26.73 -11.67
C GLU A 47 0.80 -25.63 -11.03
N ARG A 48 1.35 -24.96 -10.00
CA ARG A 48 0.70 -23.85 -9.33
C ARG A 48 1.69 -22.75 -8.96
N VAL A 49 1.18 -21.53 -8.92
CA VAL A 49 1.94 -20.34 -8.53
C VAL A 49 1.70 -20.05 -7.05
N ILE A 50 2.76 -19.71 -6.33
CA ILE A 50 2.66 -19.35 -4.91
C ILE A 50 1.81 -18.09 -4.75
N ALA A 51 0.79 -18.17 -3.91
CA ALA A 51 -0.12 -17.07 -3.62
C ALA A 51 0.47 -16.06 -2.63
N ALA A 52 0.06 -14.82 -2.75
CA ALA A 52 0.29 -13.82 -1.72
C ALA A 52 -0.53 -14.16 -0.47
N GLN A 53 0.05 -13.89 0.71
CA GLN A 53 -0.62 -14.16 1.97
C GLN A 53 -1.97 -13.43 2.04
N ARG A 54 -3.03 -14.16 2.34
CA ARG A 54 -4.42 -13.67 2.45
C ARG A 54 -5.02 -13.08 1.16
N ALA A 55 -4.44 -13.37 -0.01
CA ALA A 55 -4.97 -12.88 -1.27
C ALA A 55 -5.01 -14.01 -2.30
N GLN A 56 -6.09 -14.08 -3.08
CA GLN A 56 -6.22 -15.01 -4.20
C GLN A 56 -5.49 -14.47 -5.45
N ARG A 57 -4.23 -14.11 -5.29
CA ARG A 57 -3.37 -13.62 -6.37
C ARG A 57 -1.94 -14.13 -6.19
N PRO A 58 -1.17 -14.25 -7.27
CA PRO A 58 0.24 -14.62 -7.18
C PRO A 58 1.02 -13.70 -6.25
N ARG A 59 1.92 -14.28 -5.46
CA ARG A 59 2.88 -13.52 -4.68
C ARG A 59 3.95 -12.99 -5.62
N LEU A 60 4.18 -11.69 -5.58
CA LEU A 60 5.20 -11.00 -6.37
C LEU A 60 6.39 -10.66 -5.48
N TRP A 61 7.56 -11.16 -5.86
CA TRP A 61 8.85 -10.77 -5.29
C TRP A 61 9.48 -9.69 -6.17
N ARG A 62 9.87 -8.58 -5.58
CA ARG A 62 10.52 -7.49 -6.33
C ARG A 62 11.94 -7.83 -6.78
N ASN A 63 12.59 -8.71 -6.05
CA ASN A 63 13.98 -9.07 -6.26
C ASN A 63 14.11 -10.57 -6.51
N LEU A 64 14.85 -10.93 -7.56
CA LEU A 64 15.12 -12.33 -7.92
C LEU A 64 15.80 -13.08 -6.77
N ASN A 65 16.78 -12.47 -6.09
CA ASN A 65 17.49 -13.10 -5.00
C ASN A 65 16.56 -13.50 -3.85
N THR A 66 15.56 -12.67 -3.55
CA THR A 66 14.55 -12.97 -2.51
C THR A 66 13.64 -14.12 -2.93
N ALA A 67 13.27 -14.20 -4.21
CA ALA A 67 12.51 -15.32 -4.75
C ALA A 67 13.34 -16.63 -4.73
N ALA A 68 14.60 -16.55 -5.11
CA ALA A 68 15.55 -17.68 -5.07
C ALA A 68 15.79 -18.16 -3.64
N ALA A 69 15.96 -17.25 -2.68
CA ALA A 69 16.07 -17.60 -1.26
C ALA A 69 14.83 -18.32 -0.76
N TYR A 70 13.63 -17.88 -1.14
CA TYR A 70 12.39 -18.57 -0.79
C TYR A 70 12.35 -20.00 -1.33
N VAL A 71 12.74 -20.22 -2.58
CA VAL A 71 12.78 -21.58 -3.19
C VAL A 71 13.78 -22.45 -2.47
N ARG A 72 14.96 -21.95 -2.16
CA ARG A 72 16.02 -22.71 -1.49
C ARG A 72 15.74 -22.94 -0.01
N ASP A 73 15.43 -21.89 0.72
CA ASP A 73 15.39 -21.93 2.18
C ASP A 73 14.03 -22.38 2.72
N THR A 74 12.91 -22.04 2.02
CA THR A 74 11.56 -22.40 2.43
C THR A 74 11.05 -23.66 1.75
N LEU A 75 11.30 -23.82 0.44
CA LEU A 75 10.87 -25.02 -0.28
C LEU A 75 11.93 -26.12 -0.31
N GLY A 76 13.14 -25.87 0.21
CA GLY A 76 14.23 -26.86 0.31
C GLY A 76 14.75 -27.35 -1.03
N MET A 77 14.68 -26.53 -2.10
CA MET A 77 15.08 -26.91 -3.44
C MET A 77 16.38 -26.20 -3.86
N ASP A 78 17.45 -26.96 -4.00
CA ASP A 78 18.75 -26.45 -4.47
C ASP A 78 18.80 -26.23 -5.99
N ARG A 79 17.94 -26.88 -6.74
CA ARG A 79 17.83 -26.75 -8.19
C ARG A 79 16.47 -26.21 -8.58
N PHE A 80 16.47 -25.11 -9.32
CA PHE A 80 15.28 -24.47 -9.87
C PHE A 80 15.63 -23.71 -11.15
N ASP A 81 14.64 -23.48 -11.99
CA ASP A 81 14.77 -22.73 -13.24
C ASP A 81 14.38 -21.26 -13.04
N VAL A 82 14.96 -20.39 -13.86
CA VAL A 82 14.60 -18.97 -13.92
C VAL A 82 14.24 -18.60 -15.34
N ASP A 83 13.02 -18.13 -15.54
CA ASP A 83 12.54 -17.59 -16.82
C ASP A 83 12.29 -16.09 -16.69
N ALA A 84 13.16 -15.29 -17.26
CA ALA A 84 13.11 -13.84 -17.23
C ALA A 84 12.40 -13.22 -18.45
N THR A 85 11.84 -14.04 -19.35
CA THR A 85 11.31 -13.56 -20.64
C THR A 85 10.25 -12.46 -20.48
N ALA A 86 9.40 -12.55 -19.48
CA ALA A 86 8.34 -11.58 -19.21
C ALA A 86 8.70 -10.59 -18.07
N HIS A 87 9.95 -10.53 -17.66
CA HIS A 87 10.40 -9.61 -16.62
C HIS A 87 10.51 -8.18 -17.16
N ASP A 88 9.76 -7.25 -16.55
CA ASP A 88 9.86 -5.82 -16.81
C ASP A 88 10.18 -5.08 -15.51
N PRO A 89 11.45 -4.64 -15.32
CA PRO A 89 11.84 -3.93 -14.11
C PRO A 89 11.22 -2.53 -13.99
N GLY A 90 10.77 -1.95 -15.10
CA GLY A 90 10.16 -0.63 -15.14
C GLY A 90 8.68 -0.63 -14.76
N ALA A 91 8.03 -1.79 -14.77
CA ALA A 91 6.64 -1.92 -14.38
C ALA A 91 6.50 -1.89 -12.85
N VAL A 92 5.94 -0.83 -12.32
CA VAL A 92 5.65 -0.70 -10.88
C VAL A 92 4.26 -1.29 -10.61
N ASP A 93 4.18 -2.27 -9.71
CA ASP A 93 2.89 -2.73 -9.20
C ASP A 93 2.24 -1.61 -8.37
N ARG A 94 1.33 -0.87 -9.00
CA ARG A 94 0.57 0.21 -8.37
C ARG A 94 -0.47 -0.27 -7.35
N SER A 95 -0.60 -1.57 -7.16
CA SER A 95 -1.59 -2.14 -6.23
C SER A 95 -1.18 -2.03 -4.76
N ARG A 96 0.07 -1.65 -4.45
CA ARG A 96 0.52 -1.31 -3.11
C ARG A 96 0.73 0.19 -3.03
N PRO A 97 0.08 0.88 -2.07
CA PRO A 97 0.45 2.26 -1.79
C PRO A 97 1.95 2.28 -1.50
N ASP A 98 2.66 3.11 -2.25
CA ASP A 98 4.09 3.25 -2.15
C ASP A 98 4.46 3.52 -0.69
N THR A 99 5.43 2.79 -0.17
CA THR A 99 5.96 3.03 1.19
C THR A 99 6.46 4.48 1.31
N ALA A 100 6.99 5.04 0.21
CA ALA A 100 7.36 6.45 0.12
C ALA A 100 6.15 7.39 0.25
N GLU A 101 5.00 7.03 -0.34
CA GLU A 101 3.76 7.79 -0.20
C GLU A 101 3.24 7.78 1.24
N ARG A 102 3.24 6.62 1.90
CA ARG A 102 2.86 6.51 3.32
C ARG A 102 3.81 7.30 4.22
N LEU A 103 5.11 7.23 3.94
CA LEU A 103 6.12 7.97 4.70
C LEU A 103 5.92 9.48 4.51
N ARG A 104 5.64 9.93 3.29
CA ARG A 104 5.35 11.34 2.99
C ARG A 104 4.08 11.80 3.69
N GLN A 105 2.97 11.05 3.60
CA GLN A 105 1.72 11.36 4.31
C GLN A 105 1.91 11.40 5.83
N ALA A 106 2.68 10.47 6.39
CA ALA A 106 3.01 10.48 7.82
C ALA A 106 3.85 11.71 8.21
N HIS A 107 4.77 12.14 7.35
CA HIS A 107 5.61 13.31 7.57
C HIS A 107 4.79 14.60 7.50
N GLU A 108 3.92 14.74 6.50
CA GLU A 108 2.98 15.86 6.36
C GLU A 108 2.02 15.96 7.56
N ALA A 109 1.50 14.82 8.02
CA ALA A 109 0.65 14.78 9.21
C ALA A 109 1.41 15.22 10.48
N ALA A 110 2.67 14.81 10.65
CA ALA A 110 3.50 15.22 11.78
C ALA A 110 3.89 16.70 11.72
N GLU A 111 4.13 17.24 10.53
CA GLU A 111 4.38 18.69 10.35
C GLU A 111 3.13 19.52 10.65
N HIS A 112 1.96 19.06 10.18
CA HIS A 112 0.68 19.72 10.48
C HIS A 112 0.38 19.69 11.98
N ASP A 113 0.63 18.58 12.68
CA ASP A 113 0.45 18.48 14.13
C ASP A 113 1.37 19.45 14.89
N ARG A 114 2.64 19.55 14.50
CA ARG A 114 3.59 20.52 15.06
C ARG A 114 3.16 21.97 14.84
N TRP A 115 2.72 22.29 13.63
CA TRP A 115 2.21 23.61 13.30
C TRP A 115 0.95 23.94 14.13
N PHE A 116 0.01 23.00 14.22
CA PHE A 116 -1.21 23.17 15.00
C PHE A 116 -0.92 23.40 16.47
N ARG A 117 -0.04 22.61 17.08
CA ARG A 117 0.39 22.80 18.48
C ARG A 117 1.04 24.15 18.70
N ALA A 118 1.88 24.60 17.78
CA ALA A 118 2.49 25.92 17.86
C ALA A 118 1.45 27.04 17.78
N GLN A 119 0.42 26.93 16.95
CA GLN A 119 -0.67 27.91 16.87
C GLN A 119 -1.52 27.92 18.15
N VAL A 120 -1.84 26.76 18.70
CA VAL A 120 -2.56 26.64 19.98
C VAL A 120 -1.75 27.29 21.10
N GLN A 121 -0.46 26.98 21.21
CA GLN A 121 0.42 27.57 22.24
C GLN A 121 0.50 29.09 22.10
N LYS A 122 0.68 29.60 20.89
CA LYS A 122 0.68 31.04 20.62
C LYS A 122 -0.61 31.73 21.05
N THR A 123 -1.76 31.07 20.82
CA THR A 123 -3.06 31.59 21.26
C THR A 123 -3.18 31.58 22.78
N LEU A 124 -2.75 30.50 23.45
CA LEU A 124 -2.75 30.42 24.90
C LEU A 124 -1.85 31.46 25.54
N ASP A 125 -0.67 31.66 24.99
CA ASP A 125 0.27 32.68 25.44
C ASP A 125 -0.34 34.09 25.27
N GLY A 126 -1.00 34.36 24.14
CA GLY A 126 -1.69 35.60 23.87
C GLY A 126 -2.91 35.86 24.79
N ILE A 127 -3.57 34.81 25.23
CA ILE A 127 -4.63 34.91 26.26
C ILE A 127 -4.01 35.25 27.62
N ALA A 128 -2.89 34.60 27.97
CA ALA A 128 -2.20 34.84 29.25
C ALA A 128 -1.61 36.20 29.39
N ASP A 129 -1.07 36.78 28.32
CA ASP A 129 -0.48 38.14 28.28
C ASP A 129 -1.49 39.26 27.96
N GLY A 130 -2.75 38.88 27.65
CA GLY A 130 -3.85 39.80 27.32
C GLY A 130 -3.81 40.38 25.90
N SER A 131 -2.94 39.89 25.02
CA SER A 131 -2.87 40.31 23.60
C SER A 131 -3.98 39.72 22.76
N VAL A 132 -4.55 38.58 23.19
CA VAL A 132 -5.70 37.93 22.56
C VAL A 132 -6.94 38.07 23.44
N ARG A 133 -7.93 38.77 22.92
CA ARG A 133 -9.21 38.97 23.64
C ARG A 133 -10.06 37.70 23.51
N LEU A 134 -10.52 37.17 24.64
CA LEU A 134 -11.59 36.18 24.67
C LEU A 134 -12.92 36.85 24.32
N ILE A 135 -13.64 36.24 23.38
CA ILE A 135 -14.94 36.72 22.96
C ILE A 135 -15.99 35.95 23.76
N GLU A 136 -16.91 36.65 24.39
CA GLU A 136 -18.04 36.05 25.11
C GLU A 136 -18.96 35.30 24.17
N GLU A 137 -19.64 34.29 24.68
CA GLU A 137 -20.49 33.39 23.87
C GLU A 137 -21.57 34.15 23.08
N GLU A 138 -22.17 35.20 23.68
CA GLU A 138 -23.16 36.01 23.01
C GLU A 138 -22.59 36.86 21.88
N GLU A 139 -21.41 37.40 22.07
CA GLU A 139 -20.70 38.16 21.04
C GLU A 139 -20.28 37.22 19.87
N TRP A 140 -19.82 36.02 20.18
CA TRP A 140 -19.53 35.01 19.20
C TRP A 140 -20.76 34.61 18.38
N ARG A 141 -21.89 34.40 19.03
CA ARG A 141 -23.18 34.10 18.35
C ARG A 141 -23.54 35.18 17.34
N ARG A 142 -23.47 36.44 17.73
CA ARG A 142 -23.74 37.59 16.84
C ARG A 142 -22.81 37.64 15.64
N ILE A 143 -21.52 37.41 15.84
CA ILE A 143 -20.51 37.36 14.76
C ILE A 143 -20.79 36.19 13.81
N ALA A 144 -21.09 35.01 14.34
CA ALA A 144 -21.41 33.82 13.56
C ALA A 144 -22.69 34.00 12.71
N GLU A 145 -23.73 34.59 13.27
CA GLU A 145 -24.96 34.89 12.55
C GLU A 145 -24.73 35.92 11.43
N ALA A 146 -23.97 36.98 11.69
CA ALA A 146 -23.64 38.00 10.70
C ALA A 146 -22.82 37.40 9.53
N ARG A 147 -21.84 36.55 9.81
CA ARG A 147 -21.04 35.85 8.78
C ARG A 147 -21.89 34.88 7.97
N ARG A 148 -22.79 34.15 8.64
CA ARG A 148 -23.70 33.23 7.96
C ARG A 148 -24.65 33.97 7.01
N ALA A 149 -25.21 35.11 7.44
CA ALA A 149 -26.07 35.93 6.61
C ALA A 149 -25.29 36.53 5.39
N GLU A 150 -24.03 36.92 5.57
CA GLU A 150 -23.19 37.42 4.50
C GLU A 150 -22.86 36.33 3.48
N LEU A 151 -22.51 35.10 3.93
CA LEU A 151 -22.29 33.94 3.08
C LEU A 151 -23.51 33.58 2.25
N LEU A 152 -24.71 33.55 2.87
CA LEU A 152 -25.96 33.28 2.16
C LEU A 152 -26.25 34.34 1.10
N ARG A 153 -25.99 35.63 1.38
CA ARG A 153 -26.12 36.70 0.41
C ARG A 153 -25.12 36.57 -0.74
N SER A 154 -23.89 36.15 -0.49
CA SER A 154 -22.87 35.95 -1.52
C SER A 154 -23.21 34.76 -2.43
N ILE A 155 -23.80 33.71 -1.89
CA ILE A 155 -24.25 32.54 -2.65
C ILE A 155 -25.46 32.92 -3.54
N ALA A 156 -26.42 33.69 -3.02
CA ALA A 156 -27.58 34.16 -3.78
C ALA A 156 -27.21 35.13 -4.94
N LYS A 157 -26.06 35.78 -4.88
CA LYS A 157 -25.54 36.71 -5.91
C LYS A 157 -24.74 36.07 -7.04
N ARG A 158 -24.47 34.74 -7.01
CA ARG A 158 -23.81 34.05 -8.11
C ARG A 158 -24.80 33.85 -9.27
N PRO A 159 -24.59 34.48 -10.43
CA PRO A 159 -25.40 34.19 -11.61
C PRO A 159 -25.10 32.78 -12.10
N SER A 160 -26.16 32.09 -12.56
CA SER A 160 -26.07 30.80 -13.26
C SER A 160 -25.32 30.91 -14.54
#